data_e157a83040f01104315cdef8a18796e4
#
_entry.id   e157a83040f01104315cdef8a18796e4
#
_cell.length_a   1.000
_cell.length_b   1.000
_cell.length_c   1.000
_cell.angle_alpha   90.00
_cell.angle_beta   90.00
_cell.angle_gamma   90.00
#
_symmetry.space_group_name_H-M   'P 1'
#
loop_
_entity.id
_entity.type
_entity.pdbx_description
1 polymer ?
#
loop_
_entity_poly.entity_id
_entity_poly.type
_entity_poly.pdbx_seq_one_letter_code
_entity_poly.pdbx_strand_id
1 'polypeptide(L)'
;MAEPWFDELAELIRIPSVSADPGHAGDVRAAAEWLAEFVRRAGGAAEVVPTDTQPLIIGELAASNGSAPTVLVYGHVDVQPPDPLDLWESEPFSLEERDGWLYARGVADDKGQLYILLKAAADLAAAGELPVNVRVTCDAEEESGGHQIVDYLAADDRGADVAVIFDSGMTKQGVPEFNVGTRGLAYFHVVLRTGMRDLHSGVYGNAALNAMHALTETLAAVLPRDGVLPEPLREGIVPPTDEEIAGWAELVPGAELLSEAGARQAYQRAAEEFYLRTTAEPALDVHGIVGGSPVLQKTVLPVEAEANLSIRLAPGQDVETIAAAVERLLREAAPDGAELEVTRLSSSPPGLVPPDAPAVQLALDAFEKTFGRRPLLVRSGGTLPIVPALAEKGIPTIITGFALPESNIHSPNERLLAEYVPLGLETAGELYKRLGELDG
;
A
#
# COMPACT_ATOMS: atom_id res chain seq x y z
N MET A 1 6.76 -31.97 -17.38
CA MET A 1 5.71 -31.20 -18.10
C MET A 1 5.49 -29.97 -17.22
N ALA A 2 5.42 -28.79 -17.81
CA ALA A 2 5.09 -27.59 -17.03
C ALA A 2 3.71 -27.78 -16.39
N GLU A 3 3.55 -27.31 -15.17
CA GLU A 3 2.26 -27.31 -14.50
C GLU A 3 1.28 -26.43 -15.30
N PRO A 4 -0.01 -26.78 -15.44
CA PRO A 4 -0.95 -26.03 -16.29
C PRO A 4 -1.05 -24.54 -15.94
N TRP A 5 -0.86 -24.19 -14.68
CA TRP A 5 -0.89 -22.80 -14.22
C TRP A 5 0.31 -21.98 -14.71
N PHE A 6 1.46 -22.61 -14.99
CA PHE A 6 2.68 -21.89 -15.41
C PHE A 6 2.50 -21.21 -16.76
N ASP A 7 1.99 -21.94 -17.76
CA ASP A 7 1.80 -21.40 -19.11
C ASP A 7 0.76 -20.27 -19.10
N GLU A 8 -0.34 -20.42 -18.33
CA GLU A 8 -1.40 -19.41 -18.21
C GLU A 8 -0.91 -18.15 -17.50
N LEU A 9 -0.16 -18.28 -16.39
CA LEU A 9 0.47 -17.15 -15.72
C LEU A 9 1.51 -16.48 -16.63
N ALA A 10 2.31 -17.25 -17.37
CA ALA A 10 3.29 -16.70 -18.30
C ALA A 10 2.66 -15.87 -19.43
N GLU A 11 1.43 -16.18 -19.85
CA GLU A 11 0.70 -15.36 -20.81
C GLU A 11 0.38 -13.96 -20.24
N LEU A 12 -0.09 -13.88 -18.99
CA LEU A 12 -0.39 -12.61 -18.31
C LEU A 12 0.90 -11.80 -18.05
N ILE A 13 1.94 -12.46 -17.57
CA ILE A 13 3.24 -11.83 -17.28
C ILE A 13 3.87 -11.22 -18.52
N ARG A 14 3.71 -11.85 -19.69
CA ARG A 14 4.31 -11.37 -20.95
C ARG A 14 3.78 -10.01 -21.40
N ILE A 15 2.68 -9.53 -20.86
CA ILE A 15 2.10 -8.23 -21.20
C ILE A 15 2.77 -7.15 -20.33
N PRO A 16 3.56 -6.22 -20.91
CA PRO A 16 4.31 -5.21 -20.15
C PRO A 16 3.40 -4.03 -19.76
N SER A 17 2.46 -4.27 -18.87
CA SER A 17 1.43 -3.30 -18.45
C SER A 17 1.96 -2.23 -17.48
N VAL A 18 2.95 -1.46 -17.90
CA VAL A 18 3.57 -0.38 -17.12
C VAL A 18 2.66 0.85 -17.13
N SER A 19 1.87 1.06 -16.05
CA SER A 19 0.88 2.15 -15.97
C SER A 19 1.50 3.54 -15.98
N ALA A 20 2.70 3.69 -15.41
CA ALA A 20 3.41 4.96 -15.33
C ALA A 20 3.97 5.45 -16.67
N ASP A 21 4.05 4.60 -17.69
CA ASP A 21 4.54 4.96 -19.03
C ASP A 21 3.39 5.03 -20.04
N PRO A 22 3.07 6.21 -20.57
CA PRO A 22 2.04 6.36 -21.61
C PRO A 22 2.29 5.53 -22.88
N GLY A 23 3.54 5.14 -23.14
CA GLY A 23 3.91 4.25 -24.25
C GLY A 23 3.33 2.85 -24.09
N HIS A 24 3.01 2.42 -22.88
CA HIS A 24 2.44 1.13 -22.53
C HIS A 24 0.91 1.13 -22.31
N ALA A 25 0.20 2.23 -22.62
CA ALA A 25 -1.25 2.30 -22.45
C ALA A 25 -2.01 1.18 -23.21
N GLY A 26 -1.48 0.73 -24.37
CA GLY A 26 -2.00 -0.42 -25.11
C GLY A 26 -1.80 -1.75 -24.39
N ASP A 27 -0.68 -1.91 -23.70
CA ASP A 27 -0.34 -3.11 -22.93
C ASP A 27 -1.13 -3.19 -21.64
N VAL A 28 -1.33 -2.05 -20.94
CA VAL A 28 -2.23 -1.97 -19.77
C VAL A 28 -3.64 -2.43 -20.14
N ARG A 29 -4.16 -1.93 -21.28
CA ARG A 29 -5.46 -2.39 -21.78
C ARG A 29 -5.45 -3.87 -22.16
N ALA A 30 -4.37 -4.39 -22.75
CA ALA A 30 -4.26 -5.81 -23.11
C ALA A 30 -4.26 -6.71 -21.85
N ALA A 31 -3.61 -6.29 -20.75
CA ALA A 31 -3.65 -7.00 -19.48
C ALA A 31 -5.07 -7.01 -18.89
N ALA A 32 -5.76 -5.87 -18.95
CA ALA A 32 -7.16 -5.76 -18.51
C ALA A 32 -8.09 -6.68 -19.32
N GLU A 33 -7.94 -6.72 -20.64
CA GLU A 33 -8.72 -7.62 -21.50
C GLU A 33 -8.38 -9.10 -21.26
N TRP A 34 -7.11 -9.42 -21.02
CA TRP A 34 -6.71 -10.78 -20.66
C TRP A 34 -7.42 -11.26 -19.39
N LEU A 35 -7.45 -10.42 -18.37
CA LEU A 35 -8.09 -10.74 -17.08
C LEU A 35 -9.62 -10.89 -17.25
N ALA A 36 -10.26 -9.98 -17.98
CA ALA A 36 -11.69 -10.07 -18.26
C ALA A 36 -12.03 -11.36 -19.02
N GLU A 37 -11.20 -11.75 -20.00
CA GLU A 37 -11.38 -12.99 -20.75
C GLU A 37 -11.12 -14.22 -19.89
N PHE A 38 -10.16 -14.16 -18.96
CA PHE A 38 -9.93 -15.22 -17.97
C PHE A 38 -11.21 -15.49 -17.15
N VAL A 39 -11.85 -14.46 -16.61
CA VAL A 39 -13.10 -14.59 -15.85
C VAL A 39 -14.22 -15.16 -16.72
N ARG A 40 -14.35 -14.71 -18.00
CA ARG A 40 -15.37 -15.25 -18.93
C ARG A 40 -15.13 -16.73 -19.26
N ARG A 41 -13.88 -17.14 -19.46
CA ARG A 41 -13.53 -18.56 -19.70
C ARG A 41 -13.84 -19.45 -18.48
N ALA A 42 -13.75 -18.89 -17.27
CA ALA A 42 -14.17 -19.56 -16.04
C ALA A 42 -15.70 -19.67 -15.87
N GLY A 43 -16.48 -19.21 -16.85
CA GLY A 43 -17.95 -19.24 -16.83
C GLY A 43 -18.60 -18.02 -16.18
N GLY A 44 -17.82 -17.00 -15.86
CA GLY A 44 -18.30 -15.74 -15.29
C GLY A 44 -18.69 -14.70 -16.34
N ALA A 45 -19.04 -13.51 -15.85
CA ALA A 45 -19.20 -12.30 -16.64
C ALA A 45 -18.11 -11.30 -16.26
N ALA A 46 -17.55 -10.58 -17.23
CA ALA A 46 -16.57 -9.52 -16.96
C ALA A 46 -16.57 -8.47 -18.06
N GLU A 47 -16.24 -7.25 -17.69
CA GLU A 47 -16.06 -6.12 -18.58
C GLU A 47 -14.83 -5.29 -18.21
N VAL A 48 -14.25 -4.64 -19.22
CA VAL A 48 -13.22 -3.62 -19.05
C VAL A 48 -13.91 -2.27 -19.09
N VAL A 49 -13.98 -1.61 -17.93
CA VAL A 49 -14.67 -0.33 -17.75
C VAL A 49 -13.68 0.79 -18.05
N PRO A 50 -13.95 1.62 -19.07
CA PRO A 50 -13.10 2.77 -19.37
C PRO A 50 -13.24 3.82 -18.27
N THR A 51 -12.13 4.46 -17.92
CA THR A 51 -12.07 5.61 -17.00
C THR A 51 -11.35 6.77 -17.67
N ASP A 52 -11.17 7.86 -16.94
CA ASP A 52 -10.43 9.03 -17.44
C ASP A 52 -8.91 8.78 -17.54
N THR A 53 -8.41 7.75 -16.86
CA THR A 53 -6.98 7.38 -16.83
C THR A 53 -6.78 5.96 -17.37
N GLN A 54 -6.67 4.95 -16.51
CA GLN A 54 -6.51 3.55 -16.87
C GLN A 54 -7.80 2.76 -16.60
N PRO A 55 -8.10 1.70 -17.37
CA PRO A 55 -9.34 0.96 -17.23
C PRO A 55 -9.43 0.18 -15.90
N LEU A 56 -10.67 -0.06 -15.45
CA LEU A 56 -10.96 -1.04 -14.41
C LEU A 56 -11.46 -2.34 -15.01
N ILE A 57 -11.22 -3.45 -14.34
CA ILE A 57 -11.76 -4.76 -14.71
C ILE A 57 -12.79 -5.17 -13.66
N ILE A 58 -14.03 -5.30 -14.09
CA ILE A 58 -15.16 -5.67 -13.22
C ILE A 58 -15.69 -7.01 -13.68
N GLY A 59 -15.77 -7.98 -12.78
CA GLY A 59 -16.22 -9.32 -13.12
C GLY A 59 -16.97 -10.01 -12.00
N GLU A 60 -17.63 -11.12 -12.33
CA GLU A 60 -18.39 -11.93 -11.39
C GLU A 60 -18.30 -13.42 -11.77
N LEU A 61 -18.08 -14.27 -10.77
CA LEU A 61 -18.25 -15.71 -10.85
C LEU A 61 -19.35 -16.10 -9.86
N ALA A 62 -20.39 -16.77 -10.34
CA ALA A 62 -21.49 -17.18 -9.49
C ALA A 62 -21.13 -18.41 -8.65
N ALA A 63 -21.56 -18.43 -7.40
CA ALA A 63 -21.51 -19.61 -6.56
C ALA A 63 -22.28 -20.78 -7.19
N SER A 64 -21.86 -21.99 -6.88
CA SER A 64 -22.56 -23.21 -7.27
C SER A 64 -23.91 -23.38 -6.54
N ASN A 65 -24.11 -22.67 -5.44
CA ASN A 65 -25.34 -22.65 -4.63
C ASN A 65 -26.01 -21.29 -4.71
N GLY A 66 -27.33 -21.24 -4.85
CA GLY A 66 -28.10 -20.01 -5.15
C GLY A 66 -28.19 -18.98 -4.03
N SER A 67 -27.76 -19.27 -2.80
CA SER A 67 -27.66 -18.31 -1.70
C SER A 67 -26.29 -18.52 -1.07
N ALA A 68 -25.35 -17.65 -1.38
CA ALA A 68 -23.97 -17.76 -0.95
C ALA A 68 -23.43 -16.37 -0.62
N PRO A 69 -22.50 -16.25 0.33
CA PRO A 69 -21.80 -15.02 0.60
C PRO A 69 -21.08 -14.48 -0.64
N THR A 70 -20.89 -13.18 -0.69
CA THR A 70 -20.16 -12.51 -1.77
C THR A 70 -18.78 -12.10 -1.30
N VAL A 71 -17.77 -12.63 -1.95
CA VAL A 71 -16.35 -12.26 -1.76
C VAL A 71 -15.95 -11.29 -2.86
N LEU A 72 -15.53 -10.09 -2.48
CA LEU A 72 -14.92 -9.14 -3.40
C LEU A 72 -13.42 -9.42 -3.47
N VAL A 73 -12.91 -9.76 -4.64
CA VAL A 73 -11.48 -9.92 -4.91
C VAL A 73 -10.95 -8.63 -5.51
N TYR A 74 -9.94 -8.04 -4.87
CA TYR A 74 -9.19 -6.93 -5.41
C TYR A 74 -7.75 -7.33 -5.69
N GLY A 75 -7.17 -6.75 -6.72
CA GLY A 75 -5.78 -6.81 -7.12
C GLY A 75 -5.57 -5.88 -8.31
N HIS A 76 -4.35 -5.83 -8.84
CA HIS A 76 -4.03 -4.98 -9.98
C HIS A 76 -3.26 -5.73 -11.08
N VAL A 77 -3.41 -5.24 -12.32
CA VAL A 77 -2.73 -5.84 -13.49
C VAL A 77 -1.62 -4.98 -14.05
N ASP A 78 -1.49 -3.75 -13.59
CA ASP A 78 -0.36 -2.91 -13.92
C ASP A 78 0.88 -3.28 -13.10
N VAL A 79 2.02 -2.79 -13.51
CA VAL A 79 3.31 -3.11 -12.91
C VAL A 79 4.24 -1.90 -12.96
N GLN A 80 5.21 -1.84 -12.05
CA GLN A 80 6.29 -0.87 -12.06
C GLN A 80 7.18 -1.01 -13.30
N PRO A 81 7.82 0.08 -13.78
CA PRO A 81 8.87 0.01 -14.80
C PRO A 81 9.96 -1.00 -14.43
N PRO A 82 10.48 -1.77 -15.40
CA PRO A 82 11.54 -2.75 -15.10
C PRO A 82 12.93 -2.15 -14.93
N ASP A 83 13.10 -0.85 -15.13
CA ASP A 83 14.40 -0.18 -15.09
C ASP A 83 15.10 -0.29 -13.73
N PRO A 84 16.46 -0.38 -13.71
CA PRO A 84 17.35 -0.44 -14.87
C PRO A 84 17.46 -1.85 -15.47
N LEU A 85 17.30 -1.97 -16.80
CA LEU A 85 17.26 -3.25 -17.51
C LEU A 85 18.57 -4.04 -17.46
N ASP A 86 19.71 -3.37 -17.34
CA ASP A 86 21.03 -4.01 -17.30
C ASP A 86 21.30 -4.78 -15.98
N LEU A 87 20.42 -4.65 -14.98
CA LEU A 87 20.48 -5.42 -13.75
C LEU A 87 19.61 -6.69 -13.77
N TRP A 88 18.81 -6.89 -14.80
CA TRP A 88 18.02 -8.12 -14.94
C TRP A 88 18.87 -9.25 -15.54
N GLU A 89 18.74 -10.44 -14.94
CA GLU A 89 19.40 -11.67 -15.41
C GLU A 89 18.61 -12.39 -16.50
N SER A 90 17.30 -12.06 -16.65
CA SER A 90 16.38 -12.56 -17.68
C SER A 90 15.52 -11.43 -18.20
N GLU A 91 14.80 -11.64 -19.31
CA GLU A 91 13.85 -10.66 -19.85
C GLU A 91 12.73 -10.37 -18.81
N PRO A 92 12.49 -9.12 -18.40
CA PRO A 92 11.58 -8.79 -17.32
C PRO A 92 10.14 -9.32 -17.47
N PHE A 93 9.66 -9.41 -18.69
CA PHE A 93 8.30 -9.87 -19.02
C PHE A 93 8.26 -11.28 -19.62
N SER A 94 9.26 -12.10 -19.26
CA SER A 94 9.32 -13.52 -19.62
C SER A 94 9.45 -14.36 -18.38
N LEU A 95 8.36 -15.02 -17.95
CA LEU A 95 8.37 -15.86 -16.75
C LEU A 95 9.39 -16.98 -16.88
N GLU A 96 10.36 -17.01 -15.97
CA GLU A 96 11.42 -18.02 -15.94
C GLU A 96 11.53 -18.63 -14.54
N GLU A 97 11.57 -19.95 -14.45
CA GLU A 97 11.86 -20.65 -13.20
C GLU A 97 13.34 -20.95 -13.08
N ARG A 98 13.98 -20.49 -11.99
CA ARG A 98 15.38 -20.74 -11.63
C ARG A 98 15.51 -20.97 -10.14
N ASP A 99 16.22 -21.99 -9.74
CA ASP A 99 16.56 -22.28 -8.34
C ASP A 99 15.34 -22.25 -7.38
N GLY A 100 14.17 -22.68 -7.87
CA GLY A 100 12.93 -22.73 -7.11
C GLY A 100 12.18 -21.38 -7.02
N TRP A 101 12.60 -20.37 -7.79
CA TRP A 101 11.94 -19.08 -7.90
C TRP A 101 11.44 -18.82 -9.32
N LEU A 102 10.30 -18.18 -9.41
CA LEU A 102 9.74 -17.62 -10.65
C LEU A 102 10.20 -16.17 -10.77
N TYR A 103 10.91 -15.85 -11.83
CA TYR A 103 11.43 -14.51 -12.09
C TYR A 103 10.63 -13.83 -13.19
N ALA A 104 10.02 -12.71 -12.88
CA ALA A 104 9.48 -11.74 -13.85
C ALA A 104 8.98 -10.49 -13.12
N ARG A 105 8.86 -9.35 -13.82
CA ARG A 105 8.13 -8.18 -13.34
C ARG A 105 6.62 -8.49 -13.22
N GLY A 106 6.01 -8.20 -12.06
CA GLY A 106 4.61 -8.47 -11.78
C GLY A 106 4.33 -9.89 -11.26
N VAL A 107 5.34 -10.75 -11.11
CA VAL A 107 5.12 -12.11 -10.62
C VAL A 107 4.81 -12.13 -9.13
N ALA A 108 5.34 -11.20 -8.34
CA ALA A 108 5.07 -11.02 -6.93
C ALA A 108 4.13 -9.84 -6.64
N ASP A 109 4.11 -8.85 -7.53
CA ASP A 109 3.37 -7.59 -7.37
C ASP A 109 2.74 -7.15 -8.71
N ASP A 110 1.44 -7.42 -8.95
CA ASP A 110 0.49 -8.28 -8.20
C ASP A 110 -0.07 -9.41 -9.09
N LYS A 111 0.28 -9.44 -10.42
CA LYS A 111 -0.27 -10.39 -11.40
C LYS A 111 -0.23 -11.85 -10.94
N GLY A 112 0.88 -12.26 -10.29
CA GLY A 112 1.02 -13.63 -9.81
C GLY A 112 0.08 -13.93 -8.65
N GLN A 113 -0.07 -13.05 -7.71
CA GLN A 113 -0.91 -13.23 -6.54
C GLN A 113 -2.40 -13.07 -6.88
N LEU A 114 -2.77 -12.10 -7.71
CA LEU A 114 -4.12 -11.98 -8.25
C LEU A 114 -4.51 -13.23 -9.06
N TYR A 115 -3.59 -13.76 -9.88
CA TYR A 115 -3.81 -15.00 -10.61
C TYR A 115 -4.12 -16.16 -9.68
N ILE A 116 -3.42 -16.31 -8.54
CA ILE A 116 -3.69 -17.35 -7.55
C ILE A 116 -5.13 -17.28 -7.06
N LEU A 117 -5.61 -16.11 -6.66
CA LEU A 117 -7.01 -15.94 -6.20
C LEU A 117 -8.02 -16.31 -7.29
N LEU A 118 -7.86 -15.76 -8.48
CA LEU A 118 -8.82 -15.97 -9.56
C LEU A 118 -8.78 -17.41 -10.10
N LYS A 119 -7.60 -18.02 -10.18
CA LYS A 119 -7.44 -19.42 -10.64
C LYS A 119 -8.09 -20.40 -9.68
N ALA A 120 -7.93 -20.20 -8.36
CA ALA A 120 -8.60 -21.04 -7.36
C ALA A 120 -10.13 -20.93 -7.46
N ALA A 121 -10.67 -19.72 -7.66
CA ALA A 121 -12.10 -19.52 -7.87
C ALA A 121 -12.58 -20.20 -9.18
N ALA A 122 -11.82 -20.04 -10.27
CA ALA A 122 -12.13 -20.65 -11.57
C ALA A 122 -12.13 -22.17 -11.50
N ASP A 123 -11.15 -22.78 -10.81
CA ASP A 123 -11.07 -24.22 -10.65
C ASP A 123 -12.24 -24.78 -9.83
N LEU A 124 -12.63 -24.11 -8.74
CA LEU A 124 -13.81 -24.46 -7.95
C LEU A 124 -15.11 -24.31 -8.77
N ALA A 125 -15.22 -23.24 -9.57
CA ALA A 125 -16.37 -23.04 -10.45
C ALA A 125 -16.47 -24.14 -11.50
N ALA A 126 -15.35 -24.50 -12.15
CA ALA A 126 -15.30 -25.59 -13.13
C ALA A 126 -15.67 -26.95 -12.53
N ALA A 127 -15.33 -27.18 -11.26
CA ALA A 127 -15.73 -28.38 -10.52
C ALA A 127 -17.21 -28.34 -10.06
N GLY A 128 -17.90 -27.20 -10.15
CA GLY A 128 -19.24 -27.01 -9.60
C GLY A 128 -19.24 -26.94 -8.05
N GLU A 129 -18.13 -26.54 -7.47
CA GLU A 129 -17.88 -26.53 -6.01
C GLU A 129 -17.60 -25.12 -5.44
N LEU A 130 -17.72 -24.05 -6.24
CA LEU A 130 -17.51 -22.68 -5.76
C LEU A 130 -18.57 -22.31 -4.72
N PRO A 131 -18.20 -22.11 -3.44
CA PRO A 131 -19.18 -21.95 -2.36
C PRO A 131 -19.59 -20.49 -2.13
N VAL A 132 -18.97 -19.54 -2.81
CA VAL A 132 -19.19 -18.10 -2.68
C VAL A 132 -19.43 -17.45 -4.05
N ASN A 133 -20.14 -16.33 -4.09
CA ASN A 133 -20.08 -15.45 -5.24
C ASN A 133 -18.77 -14.68 -5.20
N VAL A 134 -18.02 -14.65 -6.30
CA VAL A 134 -16.78 -13.87 -6.40
C VAL A 134 -17.05 -12.66 -7.27
N ARG A 135 -16.89 -11.47 -6.71
CA ARG A 135 -16.86 -10.20 -7.43
C ARG A 135 -15.43 -9.80 -7.64
N VAL A 136 -15.03 -9.61 -8.89
CA VAL A 136 -13.69 -9.16 -9.27
C VAL A 136 -13.74 -7.65 -9.49
N THR A 137 -12.92 -6.92 -8.76
CA THR A 137 -12.66 -5.50 -8.96
C THR A 137 -11.15 -5.34 -9.05
N CYS A 138 -10.65 -5.11 -10.25
CA CYS A 138 -9.21 -5.06 -10.48
C CYS A 138 -8.81 -3.71 -11.05
N ASP A 139 -7.69 -3.19 -10.55
CA ASP A 139 -7.10 -1.94 -10.94
C ASP A 139 -6.06 -2.13 -12.08
N ALA A 140 -5.82 -1.07 -12.83
CA ALA A 140 -4.77 -1.01 -13.84
C ALA A 140 -3.91 0.27 -13.71
N GLU A 141 -3.95 0.92 -12.54
CA GLU A 141 -3.16 2.11 -12.22
C GLU A 141 -2.76 2.19 -10.72
N GLU A 142 -2.76 1.05 -10.01
CA GLU A 142 -2.36 0.99 -8.60
C GLU A 142 -0.95 1.55 -8.41
N GLU A 143 -0.01 1.09 -9.22
CA GLU A 143 1.41 1.41 -9.21
C GLU A 143 1.74 2.86 -9.60
N SER A 144 0.80 3.56 -10.21
CA SER A 144 0.90 4.98 -10.52
C SER A 144 0.07 5.88 -9.61
N GLY A 145 -0.56 5.31 -8.57
CA GLY A 145 -1.31 6.04 -7.55
C GLY A 145 -2.68 6.53 -8.02
N GLY A 146 -3.35 5.77 -8.88
CA GLY A 146 -4.69 6.06 -9.37
C GLY A 146 -5.77 6.02 -8.29
N HIS A 147 -6.92 6.61 -8.60
CA HIS A 147 -8.07 6.69 -7.69
C HIS A 147 -9.36 6.11 -8.28
N GLN A 148 -9.32 5.62 -9.53
CA GLN A 148 -10.53 5.20 -10.25
C GLN A 148 -11.26 4.07 -9.56
N ILE A 149 -10.52 3.12 -8.95
CA ILE A 149 -11.13 2.01 -8.21
C ILE A 149 -11.84 2.49 -6.94
N VAL A 150 -11.30 3.49 -6.25
CA VAL A 150 -11.92 4.10 -5.05
C VAL A 150 -13.20 4.82 -5.43
N ASP A 151 -13.17 5.61 -6.51
CA ASP A 151 -14.34 6.32 -7.03
C ASP A 151 -15.42 5.34 -7.52
N TYR A 152 -15.01 4.26 -8.19
CA TYR A 152 -15.92 3.20 -8.61
C TYR A 152 -16.60 2.53 -7.40
N LEU A 153 -15.85 2.14 -6.39
CA LEU A 153 -16.39 1.53 -5.17
C LEU A 153 -17.31 2.49 -4.42
N ALA A 154 -16.97 3.79 -4.35
CA ALA A 154 -17.84 4.78 -3.73
C ALA A 154 -19.23 4.82 -4.38
N ALA A 155 -19.30 4.68 -5.71
CA ALA A 155 -20.55 4.66 -6.49
C ALA A 155 -21.24 3.29 -6.55
N ASP A 156 -20.57 2.21 -6.16
CA ASP A 156 -21.10 0.85 -6.25
C ASP A 156 -21.86 0.45 -4.98
N ASP A 157 -23.18 0.26 -5.09
CA ASP A 157 -24.07 -0.09 -3.98
C ASP A 157 -24.29 -1.60 -3.80
N ARG A 158 -23.65 -2.47 -4.60
CA ARG A 158 -23.88 -3.92 -4.55
C ARG A 158 -23.36 -4.57 -3.25
N GLY A 159 -22.35 -4.00 -2.62
CA GLY A 159 -21.75 -4.54 -1.40
C GLY A 159 -21.00 -5.86 -1.59
N ALA A 160 -20.43 -6.36 -0.51
CA ALA A 160 -19.86 -7.70 -0.38
C ALA A 160 -19.81 -8.07 1.11
N ASP A 161 -19.78 -9.36 1.43
CA ASP A 161 -19.66 -9.82 2.83
C ASP A 161 -18.21 -9.73 3.33
N VAL A 162 -17.25 -9.80 2.43
CA VAL A 162 -15.80 -9.67 2.70
C VAL A 162 -15.06 -9.29 1.43
N ALA A 163 -13.94 -8.58 1.57
CA ALA A 163 -12.96 -8.39 0.51
C ALA A 163 -11.69 -9.20 0.78
N VAL A 164 -11.06 -9.71 -0.27
CA VAL A 164 -9.80 -10.46 -0.23
C VAL A 164 -8.79 -9.81 -1.18
N ILE A 165 -7.62 -9.50 -0.65
CA ILE A 165 -6.52 -8.84 -1.35
C ILE A 165 -5.25 -9.68 -1.11
N PHE A 166 -4.67 -10.21 -2.18
CA PHE A 166 -3.37 -10.87 -2.15
C PHE A 166 -2.33 -9.96 -2.79
N ASP A 167 -2.06 -8.85 -2.15
CA ASP A 167 -1.11 -7.82 -2.59
C ASP A 167 -0.21 -7.43 -1.41
N SER A 168 0.38 -8.45 -0.81
CA SER A 168 1.26 -8.32 0.35
C SER A 168 2.20 -9.52 0.43
N GLY A 169 2.85 -9.72 1.57
CA GLY A 169 3.84 -10.78 1.72
C GLY A 169 3.93 -11.33 3.12
N MET A 170 5.01 -12.04 3.34
CA MET A 170 5.40 -12.66 4.60
C MET A 170 6.79 -12.18 4.99
N THR A 171 7.03 -11.97 6.27
CA THR A 171 8.36 -11.57 6.77
C THR A 171 9.42 -12.66 6.51
N LYS A 172 9.01 -13.91 6.45
CA LYS A 172 9.87 -15.05 6.12
C LYS A 172 9.07 -16.24 5.58
N GLN A 173 9.74 -17.12 4.86
CA GLN A 173 9.15 -18.31 4.28
C GLN A 173 8.38 -19.15 5.32
N GLY A 174 7.14 -19.51 4.99
CA GLY A 174 6.27 -20.35 5.81
C GLY A 174 5.65 -19.68 7.03
N VAL A 175 5.75 -18.35 7.14
CA VAL A 175 5.12 -17.57 8.20
C VAL A 175 4.12 -16.60 7.58
N PRO A 176 2.86 -17.02 7.36
CA PRO A 176 1.85 -16.17 6.75
C PRO A 176 1.50 -15.00 7.67
N GLU A 177 1.15 -13.86 7.07
CA GLU A 177 0.81 -12.62 7.75
C GLU A 177 -0.50 -12.05 7.22
N PHE A 178 -1.30 -11.48 8.11
CA PHE A 178 -2.50 -10.72 7.76
C PHE A 178 -2.32 -9.27 8.19
N ASN A 179 -2.42 -8.35 7.25
CA ASN A 179 -2.39 -6.92 7.53
C ASN A 179 -3.73 -6.47 8.08
N VAL A 180 -3.77 -6.16 9.38
CA VAL A 180 -4.96 -5.67 10.08
C VAL A 180 -5.01 -4.15 10.20
N GLY A 181 -4.04 -3.45 9.65
CA GLY A 181 -4.02 -1.99 9.60
C GLY A 181 -3.01 -1.46 8.61
N THR A 182 -3.38 -0.37 7.94
CA THR A 182 -2.50 0.39 7.04
C THR A 182 -2.42 1.82 7.52
N ARG A 183 -1.26 2.49 7.32
CA ARG A 183 -1.16 3.91 7.64
C ARG A 183 -1.79 4.76 6.55
N GLY A 184 -2.38 5.90 6.96
CA GLY A 184 -2.80 6.95 6.05
C GLY A 184 -1.63 7.87 5.66
N LEU A 185 -1.94 8.89 4.86
CA LEU A 185 -1.00 9.91 4.41
C LEU A 185 -1.71 11.27 4.31
N ALA A 186 -1.01 12.33 4.72
CA ALA A 186 -1.34 13.69 4.29
C ALA A 186 -0.04 14.40 3.91
N TYR A 187 0.00 15.01 2.72
CA TYR A 187 1.17 15.67 2.15
C TYR A 187 0.93 17.16 2.02
N PHE A 188 1.90 17.98 2.47
CA PHE A 188 1.78 19.42 2.51
C PHE A 188 2.94 20.12 1.82
N HIS A 189 2.63 21.24 1.18
CA HIS A 189 3.57 22.25 0.75
C HIS A 189 3.38 23.50 1.61
N VAL A 190 4.48 24.02 2.13
CA VAL A 190 4.51 25.17 3.04
C VAL A 190 5.36 26.27 2.45
N VAL A 191 4.82 27.47 2.34
CA VAL A 191 5.54 28.67 1.90
C VAL A 191 5.50 29.71 3.01
N LEU A 192 6.66 30.23 3.40
CA LEU A 192 6.78 31.25 4.43
C LEU A 192 7.48 32.48 3.85
N ARG A 193 6.81 33.65 3.97
CA ARG A 193 7.30 34.96 3.48
C ARG A 193 7.47 35.93 4.64
N THR A 194 8.59 36.68 4.63
CA THR A 194 8.95 37.65 5.67
C THR A 194 9.15 39.06 5.11
N GLY A 195 8.91 39.26 3.83
CA GLY A 195 9.08 40.58 3.16
C GLY A 195 8.92 40.51 1.66
N MET A 196 9.18 41.60 0.97
CA MET A 196 8.97 41.77 -0.47
C MET A 196 10.21 41.49 -1.32
N ARG A 197 11.41 41.48 -0.72
CA ARG A 197 12.69 41.31 -1.42
C ARG A 197 13.80 40.94 -0.44
N ASP A 198 14.80 40.22 -0.89
CA ASP A 198 16.00 39.92 -0.13
C ASP A 198 16.69 41.17 0.41
N LEU A 199 17.18 41.10 1.63
CA LEU A 199 17.79 42.21 2.34
C LEU A 199 19.28 41.98 2.57
N HIS A 200 20.07 43.07 2.60
CA HIS A 200 21.48 43.01 2.92
C HIS A 200 21.69 42.59 4.40
N SER A 201 22.31 41.43 4.64
CA SER A 201 22.48 40.91 6.00
C SER A 201 23.29 41.75 6.95
N GLY A 202 24.29 42.51 6.43
CA GLY A 202 25.09 43.44 7.22
C GLY A 202 24.34 44.70 7.66
N VAL A 203 23.19 44.97 7.06
CA VAL A 203 22.35 46.16 7.41
C VAL A 203 21.13 45.74 8.23
N TYR A 204 20.51 44.63 7.88
CA TYR A 204 19.21 44.22 8.44
C TYR A 204 19.30 42.97 9.32
N GLY A 205 20.49 42.34 9.44
CA GLY A 205 20.66 41.13 10.27
C GLY A 205 20.25 41.37 11.72
N ASN A 206 19.52 40.42 12.30
CA ASN A 206 18.91 40.47 13.65
C ASN A 206 17.79 41.54 13.81
N ALA A 207 17.57 42.42 12.85
CA ALA A 207 16.51 43.44 12.90
C ALA A 207 15.30 43.06 12.03
N ALA A 208 15.53 42.34 10.94
CA ALA A 208 14.48 41.84 10.07
C ALA A 208 14.38 40.31 10.16
N LEU A 209 13.20 39.76 9.97
CA LEU A 209 12.98 38.31 9.91
C LEU A 209 13.75 37.70 8.73
N ASN A 210 14.34 36.57 8.97
CA ASN A 210 14.95 35.71 7.96
C ASN A 210 14.00 34.53 7.69
N ALA A 211 13.54 34.36 6.47
CA ALA A 211 12.56 33.34 6.12
C ALA A 211 13.04 31.91 6.44
N MET A 212 14.33 31.62 6.27
CA MET A 212 14.92 30.33 6.62
C MET A 212 14.87 30.05 8.13
N HIS A 213 15.15 31.06 8.96
CA HIS A 213 15.05 30.92 10.41
C HIS A 213 13.60 30.73 10.83
N ALA A 214 12.69 31.55 10.31
CA ALA A 214 11.28 31.50 10.59
C ALA A 214 10.65 30.14 10.17
N LEU A 215 10.99 29.64 8.97
CA LEU A 215 10.51 28.33 8.52
C LEU A 215 11.05 27.18 9.40
N THR A 216 12.34 27.23 9.75
CA THR A 216 12.95 26.21 10.62
C THR A 216 12.28 26.15 11.99
N GLU A 217 11.97 27.30 12.59
CA GLU A 217 11.25 27.42 13.86
C GLU A 217 9.82 26.91 13.73
N THR A 218 9.14 27.28 12.66
CA THR A 218 7.78 26.83 12.35
C THR A 218 7.71 25.30 12.22
N LEU A 219 8.62 24.69 11.44
CA LEU A 219 8.66 23.24 11.26
C LEU A 219 9.00 22.50 12.56
N ALA A 220 9.80 23.07 13.44
CA ALA A 220 10.17 22.43 14.71
C ALA A 220 8.96 22.12 15.63
N ALA A 221 7.83 22.82 15.41
CA ALA A 221 6.59 22.59 16.18
C ALA A 221 5.89 21.27 15.86
N VAL A 222 6.13 20.70 14.68
CA VAL A 222 5.50 19.45 14.24
C VAL A 222 6.46 18.26 14.23
N LEU A 223 7.77 18.49 14.42
CA LEU A 223 8.78 17.42 14.40
C LEU A 223 8.70 16.51 15.63
N PRO A 224 9.00 15.22 15.49
CA PRO A 224 9.01 14.28 16.60
C PRO A 224 10.14 14.56 17.59
N ARG A 225 9.91 14.24 18.86
CA ARG A 225 10.93 14.20 19.90
C ARG A 225 11.00 12.77 20.46
N ASP A 226 12.17 12.17 20.38
CA ASP A 226 12.37 10.76 20.76
C ASP A 226 11.35 9.81 20.09
N GLY A 227 11.09 10.05 18.79
CA GLY A 227 10.17 9.26 17.97
C GLY A 227 8.69 9.50 18.24
N VAL A 228 8.33 10.50 19.06
CA VAL A 228 6.93 10.81 19.42
C VAL A 228 6.54 12.18 18.85
N LEU A 229 5.46 12.23 18.07
CA LEU A 229 4.89 13.48 17.58
C LEU A 229 4.19 14.27 18.70
N PRO A 230 4.01 15.61 18.53
CA PRO A 230 3.19 16.42 19.42
C PRO A 230 1.78 15.83 19.62
N GLU A 231 1.22 15.98 20.84
CA GLU A 231 -0.05 15.38 21.25
C GLU A 231 -1.21 15.62 20.26
N PRO A 232 -1.40 16.83 19.68
CA PRO A 232 -2.49 17.03 18.72
C PRO A 232 -2.40 16.20 17.45
N LEU A 233 -1.20 15.70 17.09
CA LEU A 233 -0.97 14.83 15.93
C LEU A 233 -1.11 13.34 16.28
N ARG A 234 -1.54 13.02 17.49
CA ARG A 234 -1.70 11.66 18.01
C ARG A 234 -3.16 11.31 18.33
N GLU A 235 -4.07 12.24 18.12
CA GLU A 235 -5.50 12.05 18.37
C GLU A 235 -6.05 10.89 17.53
N GLY A 236 -6.85 10.02 18.13
CA GLY A 236 -7.57 8.94 17.45
C GLY A 236 -6.76 7.66 17.16
N ILE A 237 -5.51 7.55 17.62
CA ILE A 237 -4.72 6.32 17.45
C ILE A 237 -5.44 5.13 18.07
N VAL A 238 -5.63 4.05 17.31
CA VAL A 238 -6.02 2.75 17.83
C VAL A 238 -4.74 1.97 18.15
N PRO A 239 -4.44 1.70 19.42
CA PRO A 239 -3.22 0.98 19.78
C PRO A 239 -3.23 -0.44 19.22
N PRO A 240 -2.04 -1.05 18.98
CA PRO A 240 -1.97 -2.46 18.61
C PRO A 240 -2.44 -3.34 19.77
N THR A 241 -3.02 -4.49 19.45
CA THR A 241 -3.44 -5.49 20.43
C THR A 241 -2.24 -6.22 21.04
N ASP A 242 -2.45 -6.91 22.16
CA ASP A 242 -1.40 -7.74 22.77
C ASP A 242 -0.94 -8.86 21.84
N GLU A 243 -1.82 -9.39 20.97
CA GLU A 243 -1.51 -10.40 19.97
C GLU A 243 -0.60 -9.84 18.85
N GLU A 244 -0.91 -8.65 18.34
CA GLU A 244 -0.06 -7.94 17.37
C GLU A 244 1.34 -7.68 17.95
N ILE A 245 1.40 -7.17 19.19
CA ILE A 245 2.68 -6.90 19.87
C ILE A 245 3.49 -8.19 20.09
N ALA A 246 2.84 -9.27 20.48
CA ALA A 246 3.51 -10.56 20.67
C ALA A 246 4.05 -11.09 19.32
N GLY A 247 3.32 -10.88 18.22
CA GLY A 247 3.73 -11.25 16.86
C GLY A 247 5.02 -10.55 16.41
N TRP A 248 5.28 -9.32 16.85
CA TRP A 248 6.51 -8.60 16.47
C TRP A 248 7.80 -9.32 16.86
N ALA A 249 7.76 -10.19 17.86
CA ALA A 249 8.92 -11.00 18.24
C ALA A 249 9.31 -12.05 17.18
N GLU A 250 8.42 -12.38 16.26
CA GLU A 250 8.67 -13.30 15.15
C GLU A 250 9.11 -12.60 13.86
N LEU A 251 8.95 -11.28 13.79
CA LEU A 251 9.36 -10.44 12.67
C LEU A 251 10.89 -10.20 12.72
N VAL A 252 11.45 -9.69 11.61
CA VAL A 252 12.86 -9.31 11.54
C VAL A 252 13.13 -8.19 12.56
N PRO A 253 14.15 -8.31 13.43
CA PRO A 253 14.44 -7.27 14.42
C PRO A 253 14.66 -5.89 13.79
N GLY A 254 14.10 -4.83 14.36
CA GLY A 254 14.26 -3.47 13.84
C GLY A 254 15.71 -3.01 13.74
N ALA A 255 16.60 -3.54 14.58
CA ALA A 255 18.04 -3.27 14.48
C ALA A 255 18.66 -3.84 13.19
N GLU A 256 18.19 -5.01 12.75
CA GLU A 256 18.63 -5.66 11.52
C GLU A 256 18.13 -4.88 10.31
N LEU A 257 16.83 -4.54 10.27
CA LEU A 257 16.23 -3.74 9.20
C LEU A 257 16.92 -2.38 9.02
N LEU A 258 17.21 -1.68 10.13
CA LEU A 258 17.95 -0.41 10.08
C LEU A 258 19.38 -0.59 9.56
N SER A 259 20.04 -1.70 9.95
CA SER A 259 21.39 -2.03 9.49
C SER A 259 21.44 -2.36 8.01
N GLU A 260 20.52 -3.16 7.50
CA GLU A 260 20.40 -3.51 6.09
C GLU A 260 20.11 -2.28 5.21
N ALA A 261 19.23 -1.39 5.69
CA ALA A 261 18.97 -0.11 5.04
C ALA A 261 20.14 0.89 5.14
N GLY A 262 21.22 0.58 5.88
CA GLY A 262 22.29 1.52 6.16
C GLY A 262 21.85 2.75 6.95
N ALA A 263 20.72 2.67 7.64
CA ALA A 263 20.11 3.78 8.36
C ALA A 263 20.63 3.88 9.81
N ARG A 264 20.62 5.11 10.34
CA ARG A 264 20.94 5.36 11.75
C ARG A 264 19.66 5.49 12.56
N GLN A 265 19.67 5.01 13.80
CA GLN A 265 18.56 5.19 14.71
C GLN A 265 18.29 6.69 14.95
N ALA A 266 17.02 7.07 14.87
CA ALA A 266 16.58 8.44 15.12
C ALA A 266 16.71 8.83 16.61
N TYR A 267 16.59 7.85 17.51
CA TYR A 267 16.75 7.98 18.98
C TYR A 267 17.15 6.63 19.58
N GLN A 268 17.53 6.60 20.84
CA GLN A 268 18.18 5.45 21.50
C GLN A 268 17.38 4.14 21.40
N ARG A 269 16.02 4.20 21.48
CA ARG A 269 15.14 3.03 21.47
C ARG A 269 14.50 2.74 20.12
N ALA A 270 14.88 3.44 19.04
CA ALA A 270 14.21 3.34 17.74
C ALA A 270 14.21 1.93 17.17
N ALA A 271 15.27 1.15 17.38
CA ALA A 271 15.34 -0.25 16.93
C ALA A 271 14.40 -1.17 17.73
N GLU A 272 14.27 -0.95 19.04
CA GLU A 272 13.36 -1.74 19.91
C GLU A 272 11.89 -1.40 19.62
N GLU A 273 11.59 -0.14 19.33
CA GLU A 273 10.27 0.38 19.05
C GLU A 273 9.93 0.40 17.55
N PHE A 274 10.71 -0.28 16.71
CA PHE A 274 10.62 -0.17 15.25
C PHE A 274 9.19 -0.35 14.74
N TYR A 275 8.57 -1.49 15.00
CA TYR A 275 7.22 -1.78 14.52
C TYR A 275 6.17 -0.84 15.11
N LEU A 276 6.28 -0.48 16.39
CA LEU A 276 5.40 0.50 17.00
C LEU A 276 5.44 1.84 16.23
N ARG A 277 6.65 2.34 15.91
CA ARG A 277 6.83 3.64 15.26
C ARG A 277 6.53 3.65 13.77
N THR A 278 6.79 2.54 13.10
CA THR A 278 6.65 2.47 11.64
C THR A 278 5.29 1.97 11.18
N THR A 279 4.49 1.36 12.05
CA THR A 279 3.22 0.74 11.67
C THR A 279 2.01 1.16 12.51
N ALA A 280 2.20 1.46 13.80
CA ALA A 280 1.10 1.71 14.74
C ALA A 280 1.02 3.15 15.26
N GLU A 281 2.05 3.95 15.05
CA GLU A 281 2.13 5.36 15.44
C GLU A 281 2.24 6.26 14.19
N PRO A 282 1.81 7.55 14.27
CA PRO A 282 2.03 8.49 13.18
C PRO A 282 3.49 8.89 13.07
N ALA A 283 3.93 9.19 11.86
CA ALA A 283 5.29 9.67 11.57
C ALA A 283 5.24 10.90 10.66
N LEU A 284 6.03 11.93 10.96
CA LEU A 284 6.10 13.13 10.15
C LEU A 284 7.54 13.34 9.66
N ASP A 285 7.67 13.55 8.36
CA ASP A 285 8.95 13.75 7.69
C ASP A 285 8.94 15.02 6.82
N VAL A 286 10.07 15.73 6.83
CA VAL A 286 10.32 16.86 5.93
C VAL A 286 11.15 16.36 4.75
N HIS A 287 10.59 16.46 3.54
CA HIS A 287 11.19 15.90 2.32
C HIS A 287 12.11 16.86 1.58
N GLY A 288 11.94 18.15 1.80
CA GLY A 288 12.76 19.17 1.18
C GLY A 288 12.51 20.54 1.78
N ILE A 289 13.57 21.35 1.79
CA ILE A 289 13.54 22.76 2.20
C ILE A 289 14.28 23.57 1.15
N VAL A 290 13.69 24.65 0.70
CA VAL A 290 14.28 25.60 -0.25
C VAL A 290 14.19 27.01 0.31
N GLY A 291 15.28 27.78 0.17
CA GLY A 291 15.35 29.18 0.59
C GLY A 291 16.77 29.68 0.51
N GLY A 292 16.99 30.88 -0.01
CA GLY A 292 18.34 31.39 -0.27
C GLY A 292 19.08 30.56 -1.35
N SER A 293 20.39 30.40 -1.21
CA SER A 293 21.21 29.59 -2.13
C SER A 293 22.38 28.94 -1.38
N PRO A 294 22.43 27.60 -1.30
CA PRO A 294 23.59 26.90 -0.74
C PRO A 294 24.78 26.84 -1.71
N VAL A 295 24.56 27.12 -3.00
CA VAL A 295 25.57 27.04 -4.06
C VAL A 295 26.31 28.37 -4.25
N LEU A 296 25.57 29.46 -4.12
CA LEU A 296 26.14 30.80 -4.30
C LEU A 296 26.40 31.43 -2.94
N GLN A 297 27.62 31.86 -2.68
CA GLN A 297 27.97 32.61 -1.47
C GLN A 297 27.29 33.99 -1.55
N LYS A 298 26.23 34.20 -0.77
CA LYS A 298 25.46 35.43 -0.67
C LYS A 298 25.39 35.91 0.79
N THR A 299 25.41 37.20 1.00
CA THR A 299 25.23 37.84 2.32
C THR A 299 23.89 38.56 2.40
N VAL A 300 22.81 37.81 2.11
CA VAL A 300 21.43 38.31 2.12
C VAL A 300 20.59 37.57 3.16
N LEU A 301 19.52 38.23 3.62
CA LEU A 301 18.41 37.59 4.33
C LEU A 301 17.38 37.21 3.28
N PRO A 302 17.14 35.90 3.02
CA PRO A 302 16.05 35.51 2.14
C PRO A 302 14.71 35.86 2.78
N VAL A 303 13.76 36.36 1.97
CA VAL A 303 12.43 36.70 2.43
C VAL A 303 11.38 35.66 2.11
N GLU A 304 11.76 34.61 1.43
CA GLU A 304 10.91 33.44 1.14
C GLU A 304 11.67 32.15 1.41
N ALA A 305 10.97 31.17 1.99
CA ALA A 305 11.44 29.82 2.17
C ALA A 305 10.24 28.84 2.07
N GLU A 306 10.49 27.67 1.53
CA GLU A 306 9.49 26.66 1.24
C GLU A 306 9.91 25.30 1.81
N ALA A 307 8.94 24.46 2.14
CA ALA A 307 9.17 23.09 2.55
C ALA A 307 8.05 22.16 2.06
N ASN A 308 8.44 20.93 1.75
CA ASN A 308 7.52 19.82 1.59
C ASN A 308 7.63 18.90 2.81
N LEU A 309 6.47 18.52 3.36
CA LEU A 309 6.40 17.56 4.46
C LEU A 309 5.20 16.64 4.30
N SER A 310 5.29 15.46 4.89
CA SER A 310 4.15 14.56 5.00
C SER A 310 4.01 14.00 6.41
N ILE A 311 2.79 13.66 6.76
CA ILE A 311 2.49 12.87 7.95
C ILE A 311 1.86 11.55 7.53
N ARG A 312 2.45 10.44 7.98
CA ARG A 312 1.81 9.13 7.96
C ARG A 312 0.88 9.04 9.16
N LEU A 313 -0.39 8.76 8.91
CA LEU A 313 -1.39 8.62 9.97
C LEU A 313 -1.42 7.19 10.50
N ALA A 314 -1.52 7.06 11.82
CA ALA A 314 -1.71 5.75 12.45
C ALA A 314 -3.14 5.21 12.18
N PRO A 315 -3.33 3.87 12.22
CA PRO A 315 -4.66 3.29 12.18
C PRO A 315 -5.60 3.90 13.23
N GLY A 316 -6.81 4.26 12.81
CA GLY A 316 -7.85 4.88 13.63
C GLY A 316 -7.85 6.41 13.62
N GLN A 317 -6.82 7.08 13.11
CA GLN A 317 -6.79 8.54 13.02
C GLN A 317 -7.67 9.04 11.86
N ASP A 318 -8.38 10.14 12.10
CA ASP A 318 -9.13 10.86 11.07
C ASP A 318 -8.21 11.83 10.31
N VAL A 319 -8.17 11.71 8.99
CA VAL A 319 -7.24 12.47 8.14
C VAL A 319 -7.50 13.98 8.18
N GLU A 320 -8.77 14.39 8.25
CA GLU A 320 -9.13 15.80 8.29
C GLU A 320 -8.74 16.45 9.63
N THR A 321 -8.98 15.73 10.74
CA THR A 321 -8.60 16.16 12.08
C THR A 321 -7.08 16.36 12.21
N ILE A 322 -6.30 15.37 11.71
CA ILE A 322 -4.85 15.42 11.80
C ILE A 322 -4.27 16.47 10.84
N ALA A 323 -4.80 16.59 9.61
CA ALA A 323 -4.37 17.64 8.67
C ALA A 323 -4.62 19.05 9.24
N ALA A 324 -5.79 19.26 9.83
CA ALA A 324 -6.10 20.54 10.49
C ALA A 324 -5.17 20.82 11.70
N ALA A 325 -4.79 19.76 12.45
CA ALA A 325 -3.85 19.90 13.55
C ALA A 325 -2.43 20.27 13.08
N VAL A 326 -1.95 19.66 11.97
CA VAL A 326 -0.66 20.04 11.34
C VAL A 326 -0.68 21.52 10.96
N GLU A 327 -1.70 21.94 10.22
CA GLU A 327 -1.82 23.32 9.76
C GLU A 327 -1.89 24.31 10.94
N ARG A 328 -2.67 24.01 11.96
CA ARG A 328 -2.78 24.82 13.17
C ARG A 328 -1.44 24.96 13.89
N LEU A 329 -0.74 23.87 14.14
CA LEU A 329 0.56 23.90 14.82
C LEU A 329 1.60 24.71 14.06
N LEU A 330 1.63 24.59 12.70
CA LEU A 330 2.51 25.39 11.87
C LEU A 330 2.17 26.87 11.97
N ARG A 331 0.87 27.25 11.91
CA ARG A 331 0.41 28.64 12.00
C ARG A 331 0.68 29.25 13.37
N GLU A 332 0.48 28.48 14.46
CA GLU A 332 0.76 28.94 15.82
C GLU A 332 2.25 29.14 16.10
N ALA A 333 3.12 28.38 15.41
CA ALA A 333 4.57 28.50 15.57
C ALA A 333 5.22 29.51 14.61
N ALA A 334 4.52 29.96 13.60
CA ALA A 334 5.06 30.97 12.70
C ALA A 334 5.28 32.30 13.46
N PRO A 335 6.46 32.93 13.33
CA PRO A 335 6.76 34.18 14.05
C PRO A 335 5.82 35.31 13.61
N ASP A 336 5.53 36.24 14.53
CA ASP A 336 4.76 37.43 14.23
C ASP A 336 5.38 38.20 13.07
N GLY A 337 4.54 38.58 12.08
CA GLY A 337 4.97 39.27 10.87
C GLY A 337 5.44 38.38 9.72
N ALA A 338 5.48 37.07 9.89
CA ALA A 338 5.61 36.13 8.79
C ALA A 338 4.24 35.81 8.17
N GLU A 339 4.22 35.68 6.84
CA GLU A 339 3.06 35.21 6.09
C GLU A 339 3.29 33.70 5.82
N LEU A 340 2.41 32.85 6.33
CA LEU A 340 2.47 31.40 6.16
C LEU A 340 1.32 30.91 5.29
N GLU A 341 1.67 30.25 4.20
CA GLU A 341 0.75 29.51 3.34
C GLU A 341 1.02 28.00 3.54
N VAL A 342 -0.03 27.25 3.82
CA VAL A 342 0.02 25.77 3.97
C VAL A 342 -0.99 25.21 2.98
N THR A 343 -0.53 24.41 2.03
CA THR A 343 -1.36 23.75 1.02
C THR A 343 -1.26 22.25 1.18
N ARG A 344 -2.39 21.57 1.40
CA ARG A 344 -2.46 20.12 1.36
C ARG A 344 -2.53 19.67 -0.10
N LEU A 345 -1.56 18.91 -0.55
CA LEU A 345 -1.43 18.43 -1.93
C LEU A 345 -2.17 17.12 -2.16
N SER A 346 -2.10 16.20 -1.19
CA SER A 346 -2.78 14.91 -1.25
C SER A 346 -3.07 14.38 0.15
N SER A 347 -4.03 13.46 0.23
CA SER A 347 -4.30 12.72 1.46
C SER A 347 -5.00 11.39 1.17
N SER A 348 -4.76 10.41 2.04
CA SER A 348 -5.46 9.12 2.08
C SER A 348 -5.67 8.73 3.52
N PRO A 349 -6.87 8.30 3.93
CA PRO A 349 -7.12 7.83 5.29
C PRO A 349 -6.36 6.54 5.61
N PRO A 350 -6.10 6.24 6.90
CA PRO A 350 -5.58 4.94 7.32
C PRO A 350 -6.68 3.88 7.25
N GLY A 351 -6.28 2.61 7.07
CA GLY A 351 -7.18 1.46 7.18
C GLY A 351 -7.03 0.75 8.52
N LEU A 352 -8.13 0.19 9.00
CA LEU A 352 -8.14 -0.70 10.15
C LEU A 352 -9.15 -1.82 9.91
N VAL A 353 -8.70 -3.06 10.03
CA VAL A 353 -9.52 -4.26 9.88
C VAL A 353 -9.69 -4.89 11.26
N PRO A 354 -10.92 -5.06 11.76
CA PRO A 354 -11.14 -5.75 13.02
C PRO A 354 -10.67 -7.21 12.95
N PRO A 355 -9.66 -7.61 13.74
CA PRO A 355 -9.14 -8.99 13.67
C PRO A 355 -10.19 -10.04 14.09
N ASP A 356 -11.15 -9.65 14.93
CA ASP A 356 -12.22 -10.50 15.43
C ASP A 356 -13.44 -10.61 14.49
N ALA A 357 -13.40 -9.94 13.34
CA ALA A 357 -14.46 -10.08 12.33
C ALA A 357 -14.56 -11.56 11.87
N PRO A 358 -15.79 -12.12 11.77
CA PRO A 358 -15.98 -13.54 11.41
C PRO A 358 -15.24 -13.95 10.15
N ALA A 359 -15.27 -13.12 9.10
CA ALA A 359 -14.56 -13.38 7.84
C ALA A 359 -13.04 -13.49 8.04
N VAL A 360 -12.46 -12.62 8.88
CA VAL A 360 -11.04 -12.62 9.18
C VAL A 360 -10.66 -13.90 9.95
N GLN A 361 -11.47 -14.32 10.93
CA GLN A 361 -11.22 -15.55 11.67
C GLN A 361 -11.31 -16.79 10.78
N LEU A 362 -12.29 -16.89 9.88
CA LEU A 362 -12.39 -17.97 8.90
C LEU A 362 -11.18 -18.00 7.95
N ALA A 363 -10.69 -16.83 7.55
CA ALA A 363 -9.50 -16.74 6.73
C ALA A 363 -8.22 -17.16 7.48
N LEU A 364 -8.07 -16.77 8.74
CA LEU A 364 -6.97 -17.24 9.59
C LEU A 364 -6.98 -18.76 9.72
N ASP A 365 -8.15 -19.39 9.90
CA ASP A 365 -8.31 -20.83 9.97
C ASP A 365 -7.96 -21.54 8.64
N ALA A 366 -8.30 -20.90 7.49
CA ALA A 366 -7.92 -21.44 6.17
C ALA A 366 -6.41 -21.47 5.98
N PHE A 367 -5.72 -20.40 6.31
CA PHE A 367 -4.26 -20.31 6.24
C PHE A 367 -3.59 -21.23 7.25
N GLU A 368 -4.10 -21.31 8.49
CA GLU A 368 -3.58 -22.26 9.49
C GLU A 368 -3.63 -23.70 9.01
N LYS A 369 -4.70 -24.08 8.30
CA LYS A 369 -4.85 -25.43 7.74
C LYS A 369 -3.81 -25.75 6.68
N THR A 370 -3.50 -24.80 5.79
CA THR A 370 -2.58 -25.03 4.65
C THR A 370 -1.11 -24.84 5.04
N PHE A 371 -0.81 -23.85 5.89
CA PHE A 371 0.56 -23.58 6.37
C PHE A 371 0.96 -24.39 7.61
N GLY A 372 -0.01 -25.02 8.30
CA GLY A 372 0.24 -25.70 9.58
C GLY A 372 0.53 -24.76 10.74
N ARG A 373 0.31 -23.46 10.55
CA ARG A 373 0.43 -22.41 11.58
C ARG A 373 -0.53 -21.26 11.31
N ARG A 374 -1.00 -20.64 12.40
CA ARG A 374 -1.85 -19.47 12.33
C ARG A 374 -1.04 -18.26 11.84
N PRO A 375 -1.60 -17.46 10.91
CA PRO A 375 -0.98 -16.22 10.45
C PRO A 375 -0.70 -15.24 11.59
N LEU A 376 0.39 -14.47 11.46
CA LEU A 376 0.64 -13.33 12.34
C LEU A 376 -0.28 -12.17 11.96
N LEU A 377 -0.76 -11.44 12.96
CA LEU A 377 -1.47 -10.18 12.74
C LEU A 377 -0.44 -9.05 12.75
N VAL A 378 -0.33 -8.34 11.64
CA VAL A 378 0.63 -7.25 11.46
C VAL A 378 -0.06 -5.99 10.97
N ARG A 379 0.62 -4.84 11.10
CA ARG A 379 0.19 -3.58 10.48
C ARG A 379 1.21 -3.17 9.44
N SER A 380 0.74 -2.68 8.29
CA SER A 380 1.57 -2.13 7.23
C SER A 380 1.93 -0.66 7.52
N GLY A 381 3.20 -0.31 7.30
CA GLY A 381 3.64 1.08 7.27
C GLY A 381 3.20 1.83 6.01
N GLY A 382 2.80 1.12 4.96
CA GLY A 382 2.31 1.65 3.70
C GLY A 382 0.86 2.13 3.76
N THR A 383 0.43 2.77 2.69
CA THR A 383 -0.95 3.25 2.48
C THR A 383 -1.54 2.47 1.32
N LEU A 384 -2.72 1.89 1.52
CA LEU A 384 -3.47 1.17 0.50
C LEU A 384 -4.87 1.81 0.41
N PRO A 385 -5.12 2.73 -0.55
CA PRO A 385 -6.32 3.56 -0.58
C PRO A 385 -7.64 2.78 -0.67
N ILE A 386 -7.62 1.58 -1.23
CA ILE A 386 -8.80 0.72 -1.33
C ILE A 386 -9.31 0.24 0.04
N VAL A 387 -8.43 0.06 1.03
CA VAL A 387 -8.79 -0.49 2.35
C VAL A 387 -9.76 0.42 3.10
N PRO A 388 -9.49 1.73 3.26
CA PRO A 388 -10.46 2.64 3.85
C PRO A 388 -11.75 2.76 3.03
N ALA A 389 -11.69 2.71 1.69
CA ALA A 389 -12.88 2.75 0.84
C ALA A 389 -13.80 1.54 1.06
N LEU A 390 -13.23 0.34 1.25
CA LEU A 390 -13.98 -0.86 1.62
C LEU A 390 -14.54 -0.76 3.05
N ALA A 391 -13.76 -0.23 3.98
CA ALA A 391 -14.19 -0.04 5.37
C ALA A 391 -15.37 0.94 5.48
N GLU A 392 -15.40 2.02 4.71
CA GLU A 392 -16.53 2.96 4.61
C GLU A 392 -17.82 2.28 4.11
N LYS A 393 -17.69 1.25 3.28
CA LYS A 393 -18.80 0.41 2.82
C LYS A 393 -19.18 -0.69 3.83
N GLY A 394 -18.47 -0.78 4.96
CA GLY A 394 -18.70 -1.83 5.98
C GLY A 394 -18.22 -3.21 5.54
N ILE A 395 -17.33 -3.29 4.55
CA ILE A 395 -16.81 -4.55 4.00
C ILE A 395 -15.51 -4.90 4.73
N PRO A 396 -15.49 -5.93 5.59
CA PRO A 396 -14.26 -6.40 6.22
C PRO A 396 -13.27 -6.90 5.16
N THR A 397 -11.99 -6.59 5.32
CA THR A 397 -10.98 -6.86 4.29
C THR A 397 -9.89 -7.79 4.81
N ILE A 398 -9.59 -8.84 4.08
CA ILE A 398 -8.46 -9.74 4.31
C ILE A 398 -7.33 -9.30 3.41
N ILE A 399 -6.22 -8.83 4.00
CA ILE A 399 -5.02 -8.40 3.28
C ILE A 399 -3.88 -9.31 3.66
N THR A 400 -3.38 -10.05 2.70
CA THR A 400 -2.29 -11.03 2.88
C THR A 400 -1.55 -11.23 1.57
N GLY A 401 -0.60 -12.17 1.51
CA GLY A 401 0.11 -12.46 0.28
C GLY A 401 1.24 -13.47 0.47
N PHE A 402 1.95 -13.73 -0.61
CA PHE A 402 2.98 -14.76 -0.71
C PHE A 402 4.37 -14.19 -1.05
N ALA A 403 4.49 -12.88 -1.22
CA ALA A 403 5.79 -12.26 -1.44
C ALA A 403 6.68 -12.41 -0.20
N LEU A 404 7.98 -12.48 -0.42
CA LEU A 404 9.00 -12.54 0.64
C LEU A 404 9.89 -11.30 0.57
N PRO A 405 10.66 -10.98 1.60
CA PRO A 405 11.65 -9.90 1.51
C PRO A 405 12.60 -10.06 0.32
N GLU A 406 12.91 -11.31 -0.03
CA GLU A 406 13.75 -11.66 -1.18
C GLU A 406 13.03 -11.56 -2.53
N SER A 407 11.74 -11.25 -2.55
CA SER A 407 10.96 -11.11 -3.80
C SER A 407 11.38 -9.93 -4.66
N ASN A 408 12.17 -9.01 -4.15
CA ASN A 408 12.68 -7.83 -4.88
C ASN A 408 11.55 -7.01 -5.54
N ILE A 409 10.43 -6.84 -4.86
CA ILE A 409 9.32 -6.01 -5.34
C ILE A 409 9.83 -4.62 -5.71
N HIS A 410 9.38 -4.05 -6.84
CA HIS A 410 9.79 -2.78 -7.44
C HIS A 410 11.29 -2.71 -7.84
N SER A 411 12.00 -3.85 -7.86
CA SER A 411 13.42 -3.92 -8.18
C SER A 411 13.68 -4.91 -9.33
N PRO A 412 14.83 -4.84 -10.00
CA PRO A 412 15.25 -5.87 -10.95
C PRO A 412 15.32 -7.26 -10.32
N ASN A 413 15.04 -8.28 -11.14
CA ASN A 413 14.95 -9.67 -10.71
C ASN A 413 13.85 -9.92 -9.67
N GLU A 414 12.71 -9.22 -9.80
CA GLU A 414 11.51 -9.53 -9.04
C GLU A 414 11.16 -11.01 -9.20
N ARG A 415 10.76 -11.64 -8.08
CA ARG A 415 10.54 -13.09 -8.05
C ARG A 415 9.52 -13.51 -7.01
N LEU A 416 8.86 -14.62 -7.28
CA LEU A 416 7.97 -15.33 -6.35
C LEU A 416 8.48 -16.75 -6.15
N LEU A 417 8.43 -17.29 -4.95
CA LEU A 417 8.83 -18.66 -4.70
C LEU A 417 7.91 -19.63 -5.46
N ALA A 418 8.47 -20.47 -6.33
CA ALA A 418 7.69 -21.31 -7.25
C ALA A 418 6.69 -22.22 -6.53
N GLU A 419 7.08 -22.78 -5.38
CA GLU A 419 6.21 -23.61 -4.53
C GLU A 419 5.02 -22.84 -3.93
N TYR A 420 5.07 -21.49 -3.92
CA TYR A 420 3.98 -20.69 -3.39
C TYR A 420 2.81 -20.52 -4.37
N VAL A 421 2.99 -20.80 -5.65
CA VAL A 421 1.84 -20.83 -6.57
C VAL A 421 0.92 -22.00 -6.26
N PRO A 422 1.34 -23.28 -6.25
CA PRO A 422 0.45 -24.39 -5.88
C PRO A 422 -0.04 -24.29 -4.42
N LEU A 423 0.80 -23.87 -3.47
CA LEU A 423 0.38 -23.64 -2.08
C LEU A 423 -0.67 -22.53 -1.99
N GLY A 424 -0.49 -21.46 -2.73
CA GLY A 424 -1.42 -20.32 -2.80
C GLY A 424 -2.76 -20.73 -3.41
N LEU A 425 -2.76 -21.55 -4.47
CA LEU A 425 -3.98 -22.11 -5.06
C LEU A 425 -4.73 -22.99 -4.05
N GLU A 426 -4.04 -23.84 -3.30
CA GLU A 426 -4.64 -24.65 -2.23
C GLU A 426 -5.21 -23.73 -1.12
N THR A 427 -4.46 -22.72 -0.70
CA THR A 427 -4.84 -21.80 0.36
C THR A 427 -6.04 -20.94 -0.05
N ALA A 428 -6.05 -20.39 -1.26
CA ALA A 428 -7.19 -19.62 -1.79
C ALA A 428 -8.44 -20.51 -1.95
N GLY A 429 -8.27 -21.76 -2.39
CA GLY A 429 -9.35 -22.72 -2.45
C GLY A 429 -9.96 -23.05 -1.08
N GLU A 430 -9.13 -23.23 -0.05
CA GLU A 430 -9.58 -23.41 1.33
C GLU A 430 -10.22 -22.13 1.88
N LEU A 431 -9.64 -20.97 1.57
CA LEU A 431 -10.20 -19.66 1.95
C LEU A 431 -11.63 -19.49 1.42
N TYR A 432 -11.89 -19.75 0.14
CA TYR A 432 -13.25 -19.68 -0.42
C TYR A 432 -14.19 -20.66 0.28
N LYS A 433 -13.72 -21.87 0.60
CA LYS A 433 -14.55 -22.86 1.31
C LYS A 433 -14.94 -22.36 2.70
N ARG A 434 -14.01 -21.77 3.44
CA ARG A 434 -14.28 -21.21 4.76
C ARG A 434 -15.18 -19.98 4.69
N LEU A 435 -14.93 -19.08 3.74
CA LEU A 435 -15.79 -17.90 3.55
C LEU A 435 -17.22 -18.27 3.12
N GLY A 436 -17.41 -19.43 2.51
CA GLY A 436 -18.74 -19.99 2.26
C GLY A 436 -19.52 -20.38 3.53
N GLU A 437 -18.87 -20.42 4.71
CA GLU A 437 -19.50 -20.65 6.01
C GLU A 437 -20.03 -19.37 6.67
N LEU A 438 -19.79 -18.19 6.07
CA LEU A 438 -20.35 -16.93 6.56
C LEU A 438 -21.89 -16.99 6.51
N ASP A 439 -22.53 -16.58 7.61
CA ASP A 439 -23.98 -16.37 7.65
C ASP A 439 -24.32 -15.17 6.76
N GLY A 440 -25.09 -15.39 5.68
CA GLY A 440 -25.51 -14.35 4.74
C GLY A 440 -26.61 -13.43 5.30
#